data_16ad38b2fa3da68d2accfecb49c1b881
#
_entry.id   16ad38b2fa3da68d2accfecb49c1b881
#
_cell.length_a   1.000
_cell.length_b   1.000
_cell.length_c   1.000
_cell.angle_alpha   90.00
_cell.angle_beta   90.00
_cell.angle_gamma   90.00
#
_symmetry.space_group_name_H-M   'P 1'
#
loop_
_entity.id
_entity.type
_entity.pdbx_description
1 polymer ?
#
loop_
_entity_poly.entity_id
_entity_poly.type
_entity_poly.pdbx_seq_one_letter_code
_entity_poly.pdbx_strand_id
1 'polypeptide(L)'
;ALKTKEKLLPSLKLLEKQLAIKTREFKNIVKVGRTHLQDATPLTLGQEFSGYQSQLKKCIQRIESALKEIHYLAQGGTAVGTGLNTRRNFDKKVIKEISKITKIQFKPATNKFAALAAHDEIVNFSGTLNTAAVCLMKIANDIRFLGSGPRAGYGELILPSNEPGSSIMPGK
;
A
#
# COMPACT_ATOMS: atom_id res chain seq x y z
N ALA A 1 -4.92 -3.12 11.96
CA ALA A 1 -5.97 -3.70 11.12
C ALA A 1 -7.06 -2.69 10.75
N LEU A 2 -7.73 -2.05 11.73
CA LEU A 2 -8.88 -1.15 11.48
C LEU A 2 -8.53 0.01 10.52
N LYS A 3 -7.52 0.80 10.87
CA LYS A 3 -7.06 1.93 10.03
C LYS A 3 -6.66 1.51 8.62
N THR A 4 -6.05 0.34 8.48
CA THR A 4 -5.67 -0.21 7.17
C THR A 4 -6.90 -0.54 6.33
N LYS A 5 -7.88 -1.20 6.94
CA LYS A 5 -9.13 -1.60 6.27
C LYS A 5 -10.00 -0.40 5.88
N GLU A 6 -10.16 0.56 6.79
CA GLU A 6 -11.12 1.67 6.63
C GLU A 6 -10.53 2.89 5.90
N LYS A 7 -9.22 3.09 5.95
CA LYS A 7 -8.57 4.27 5.37
C LYS A 7 -7.57 3.90 4.28
N LEU A 8 -6.52 3.14 4.62
CA LEU A 8 -5.40 2.92 3.71
C LEU A 8 -5.83 2.17 2.43
N LEU A 9 -6.47 1.01 2.57
CA LEU A 9 -6.88 0.21 1.40
C LEU A 9 -7.86 0.95 0.47
N PRO A 10 -8.90 1.64 0.98
CA PRO A 10 -9.77 2.45 0.12
C PRO A 10 -9.01 3.54 -0.62
N SER A 11 -8.07 4.25 0.04
CA SER A 11 -7.27 5.31 -0.58
C SER A 11 -6.35 4.77 -1.67
N LEU A 12 -5.68 3.63 -1.42
CA LEU A 12 -4.83 2.97 -2.42
C LEU A 12 -5.65 2.47 -3.62
N LYS A 13 -6.84 1.92 -3.39
CA LYS A 13 -7.76 1.50 -4.46
C LYS A 13 -8.27 2.67 -5.29
N LEU A 14 -8.52 3.81 -4.65
CA LEU A 14 -8.89 5.03 -5.36
C LEU A 14 -7.74 5.51 -6.26
N LEU A 15 -6.52 5.54 -5.74
CA LEU A 15 -5.34 5.90 -6.53
C LEU A 15 -5.10 4.93 -7.69
N GLU A 16 -5.21 3.62 -7.45
CA GLU A 16 -5.11 2.59 -8.51
C GLU A 16 -6.13 2.83 -9.62
N LYS A 17 -7.37 3.15 -9.26
CA LYS A 17 -8.43 3.49 -10.22
C LYS A 17 -8.08 4.72 -11.05
N GLN A 18 -7.50 5.77 -10.45
CA GLN A 18 -7.05 6.96 -11.17
C GLN A 18 -5.91 6.64 -12.14
N LEU A 19 -4.94 5.83 -11.73
CA LEU A 19 -3.88 5.36 -12.63
C LEU A 19 -4.44 4.54 -13.79
N ALA A 20 -5.45 3.69 -13.54
CA ALA A 20 -6.14 2.94 -14.60
C ALA A 20 -6.86 3.85 -15.62
N ILE A 21 -7.44 4.96 -15.15
CA ILE A 21 -8.05 5.97 -16.02
C ILE A 21 -6.97 6.62 -16.90
N LYS A 22 -5.87 7.07 -16.30
CA LYS A 22 -4.75 7.69 -17.02
C LYS A 22 -4.06 6.73 -18.00
N THR A 23 -3.93 5.46 -17.65
CA THR A 23 -3.45 4.41 -18.55
C THR A 23 -4.26 4.36 -19.86
N ARG A 24 -5.59 4.45 -19.77
CA ARG A 24 -6.49 4.44 -20.93
C ARG A 24 -6.47 5.76 -21.70
N GLU A 25 -6.45 6.87 -20.98
CA GLU A 25 -6.39 8.22 -21.57
C GLU A 25 -5.13 8.41 -22.41
N PHE A 26 -4.00 7.91 -21.93
CA PHE A 26 -2.69 8.09 -22.55
C PHE A 26 -2.28 6.94 -23.50
N LYS A 27 -3.18 6.00 -23.78
CA LYS A 27 -2.86 4.77 -24.54
C LYS A 27 -2.25 5.00 -25.93
N ASN A 28 -2.58 6.12 -26.58
CA ASN A 28 -2.14 6.44 -27.94
C ASN A 28 -1.05 7.53 -27.99
N ILE A 29 -0.57 8.01 -26.84
CA ILE A 29 0.47 9.05 -26.78
C ILE A 29 1.83 8.35 -26.86
N VAL A 30 2.45 8.39 -28.04
CA VAL A 30 3.78 7.83 -28.25
C VAL A 30 4.84 8.75 -27.64
N LYS A 31 5.80 8.17 -26.97
CA LYS A 31 6.93 8.87 -26.34
C LYS A 31 8.22 8.08 -26.46
N VAL A 32 9.34 8.73 -26.21
CA VAL A 32 10.62 8.03 -26.05
C VAL A 32 10.63 7.24 -24.74
N GLY A 33 11.03 5.97 -24.80
CA GLY A 33 11.37 5.18 -23.62
C GLY A 33 12.77 5.54 -23.13
N ARG A 34 13.05 5.34 -21.83
CA ARG A 34 14.37 5.59 -21.25
C ARG A 34 14.83 4.40 -20.43
N THR A 35 16.12 4.10 -20.56
CA THR A 35 16.83 3.17 -19.68
C THR A 35 18.06 3.88 -19.15
N HIS A 36 18.30 3.85 -17.83
CA HIS A 36 19.37 4.62 -17.17
C HIS A 36 19.37 6.10 -17.54
N LEU A 37 18.18 6.70 -17.70
CA LEU A 37 17.94 8.08 -18.15
C LEU A 37 18.41 8.40 -19.57
N GLN A 38 18.83 7.41 -20.35
CA GLN A 38 19.19 7.56 -21.76
C GLN A 38 18.02 7.16 -22.67
N ASP A 39 17.95 7.77 -23.84
CA ASP A 39 16.93 7.48 -24.83
C ASP A 39 17.00 6.02 -25.27
N ALA A 40 15.84 5.38 -25.34
CA ALA A 40 15.66 3.99 -25.73
C ALA A 40 14.53 3.87 -26.78
N THR A 41 13.96 2.68 -26.90
CA THR A 41 12.89 2.41 -27.86
C THR A 41 11.59 3.14 -27.49
N PRO A 42 10.75 3.50 -28.49
CA PRO A 42 9.45 4.11 -28.23
C PRO A 42 8.50 3.20 -27.44
N LEU A 43 7.65 3.83 -26.64
CA LEU A 43 6.47 3.23 -26.01
C LEU A 43 5.36 4.27 -25.96
N THR A 44 4.20 3.88 -25.46
CA THR A 44 3.16 4.88 -25.16
C THR A 44 3.21 5.29 -23.69
N LEU A 45 2.81 6.53 -23.41
CA LEU A 45 2.65 7.03 -22.05
C LEU A 45 1.66 6.15 -21.25
N GLY A 46 0.62 5.63 -21.93
CA GLY A 46 -0.31 4.67 -21.34
C GLY A 46 0.35 3.37 -20.91
N GLN A 47 1.33 2.86 -21.66
CA GLN A 47 2.11 1.67 -21.28
C GLN A 47 2.94 1.96 -20.02
N GLU A 48 3.56 3.12 -19.90
CA GLU A 48 4.31 3.54 -18.71
C GLU A 48 3.38 3.62 -17.49
N PHE A 49 2.23 4.28 -17.61
CA PHE A 49 1.23 4.36 -16.53
C PHE A 49 0.63 3.00 -16.17
N SER A 50 0.53 2.07 -17.10
CA SER A 50 0.08 0.70 -16.81
C SER A 50 1.05 -0.03 -15.87
N GLY A 51 2.34 0.27 -15.96
CA GLY A 51 3.35 -0.19 -15.02
C GLY A 51 3.08 0.31 -13.60
N TYR A 52 2.79 1.60 -13.43
CA TYR A 52 2.44 2.19 -12.13
C TYR A 52 1.17 1.57 -11.54
N GLN A 53 0.14 1.43 -12.35
CA GLN A 53 -1.10 0.77 -11.96
C GLN A 53 -0.85 -0.66 -11.47
N SER A 54 -0.08 -1.45 -12.24
CA SER A 54 0.24 -2.84 -11.89
C SER A 54 1.03 -2.94 -10.58
N GLN A 55 2.02 -2.07 -10.37
CA GLN A 55 2.81 -2.02 -9.15
C GLN A 55 1.91 -1.74 -7.92
N LEU A 56 1.04 -0.74 -8.01
CA LEU A 56 0.12 -0.38 -6.92
C LEU A 56 -0.89 -1.49 -6.63
N LYS A 57 -1.45 -2.12 -7.68
CA LYS A 57 -2.35 -3.28 -7.53
C LYS A 57 -1.70 -4.43 -6.77
N LYS A 58 -0.43 -4.74 -7.06
CA LYS A 58 0.35 -5.76 -6.35
C LYS A 58 0.61 -5.36 -4.89
N CYS A 59 0.85 -4.08 -4.61
CA CYS A 59 1.00 -3.58 -3.23
C CYS A 59 -0.31 -3.77 -2.43
N ILE A 60 -1.46 -3.43 -3.01
CA ILE A 60 -2.78 -3.65 -2.39
C ILE A 60 -2.97 -5.13 -2.05
N GLN A 61 -2.69 -6.04 -2.99
CA GLN A 61 -2.81 -7.49 -2.77
C GLN A 61 -1.92 -7.99 -1.63
N ARG A 62 -0.67 -7.51 -1.55
CA ARG A 62 0.25 -7.87 -0.46
C ARG A 62 -0.26 -7.40 0.89
N ILE A 63 -0.73 -6.15 0.98
CA ILE A 63 -1.32 -5.61 2.21
C ILE A 63 -2.56 -6.40 2.62
N GLU A 64 -3.46 -6.71 1.68
CA GLU A 64 -4.67 -7.51 1.96
C GLU A 64 -4.33 -8.92 2.43
N SER A 65 -3.28 -9.54 1.89
CA SER A 65 -2.81 -10.85 2.33
C SER A 65 -2.22 -10.79 3.74
N ALA A 66 -1.27 -9.89 3.99
CA ALA A 66 -0.64 -9.75 5.31
C ALA A 66 -1.64 -9.30 6.39
N LEU A 67 -2.66 -8.51 6.00
CA LEU A 67 -3.73 -8.11 6.91
C LEU A 67 -4.53 -9.30 7.45
N LYS A 68 -4.69 -10.37 6.68
CA LYS A 68 -5.38 -11.58 7.14
C LYS A 68 -4.63 -12.27 8.26
N GLU A 69 -3.30 -12.29 8.21
CA GLU A 69 -2.45 -12.93 9.21
C GLU A 69 -2.56 -12.24 10.57
N ILE A 70 -2.56 -10.90 10.60
CA ILE A 70 -2.70 -10.16 11.86
C ILE A 70 -4.10 -10.21 12.48
N HIS A 71 -5.04 -10.92 11.88
CA HIS A 71 -6.34 -11.20 12.48
C HIS A 71 -6.32 -12.40 13.43
N TYR A 72 -5.22 -13.15 13.51
CA TYR A 72 -5.06 -14.23 14.46
C TYR A 72 -4.44 -13.74 15.76
N LEU A 73 -5.13 -13.93 16.88
CA LEU A 73 -4.74 -13.37 18.16
C LEU A 73 -4.23 -14.47 19.10
N ALA A 74 -3.14 -14.18 19.81
CA ALA A 74 -2.59 -15.01 20.87
C ALA A 74 -3.46 -15.03 22.14
N GLN A 75 -4.46 -14.14 22.20
CA GLN A 75 -5.30 -13.93 23.38
C GLN A 75 -5.91 -15.24 23.91
N GLY A 76 -5.81 -15.45 25.21
CA GLY A 76 -6.24 -16.67 25.89
C GLY A 76 -5.15 -17.72 26.07
N GLY A 77 -3.92 -17.49 25.55
CA GLY A 77 -2.77 -18.36 25.80
C GLY A 77 -2.21 -18.26 27.21
N THR A 78 -2.54 -17.19 27.93
CA THR A 78 -2.00 -16.84 29.26
C THR A 78 -0.47 -16.68 29.27
N ALA A 79 0.25 -17.29 30.20
CA ALA A 79 1.69 -17.06 30.35
C ALA A 79 2.51 -17.62 29.17
N VAL A 80 2.24 -18.86 28.75
CA VAL A 80 3.12 -19.58 27.81
C VAL A 80 2.38 -20.22 26.61
N GLY A 81 1.06 -20.06 26.52
CA GLY A 81 0.27 -20.61 25.41
C GLY A 81 -0.69 -21.73 25.80
N THR A 82 -0.60 -22.25 27.02
CA THR A 82 -1.42 -23.36 27.52
C THR A 82 -2.84 -22.97 27.91
N GLY A 83 -3.08 -21.68 28.17
CA GLY A 83 -4.35 -21.19 28.69
C GLY A 83 -4.60 -21.53 30.13
N LEU A 84 -3.54 -21.81 30.92
CA LEU A 84 -3.64 -22.18 32.33
C LEU A 84 -4.41 -21.13 33.11
N ASN A 85 -5.23 -21.57 34.07
CA ASN A 85 -6.09 -20.73 34.93
C ASN A 85 -7.20 -19.97 34.19
N THR A 86 -7.56 -20.38 32.98
CA THR A 86 -8.71 -19.81 32.27
C THR A 86 -9.92 -20.74 32.30
N ARG A 87 -11.11 -20.16 32.13
CA ARG A 87 -12.32 -20.93 31.91
C ARG A 87 -12.33 -21.56 30.54
N ARG A 88 -13.03 -22.66 30.36
CA ARG A 88 -13.19 -23.32 29.06
C ARG A 88 -13.68 -22.36 27.98
N ASN A 89 -13.01 -22.38 26.83
CA ASN A 89 -13.29 -21.50 25.68
C ASN A 89 -13.11 -19.98 25.97
N PHE A 90 -12.30 -19.62 26.94
CA PHE A 90 -12.02 -18.21 27.25
C PHE A 90 -11.48 -17.45 26.02
N ASP A 91 -10.52 -18.03 25.32
CA ASP A 91 -9.93 -17.49 24.09
C ASP A 91 -11.00 -17.16 23.03
N LYS A 92 -11.88 -18.09 22.73
CA LYS A 92 -12.95 -17.88 21.74
C LYS A 92 -13.94 -16.80 22.19
N LYS A 93 -14.28 -16.76 23.46
CA LYS A 93 -15.23 -15.79 24.02
C LYS A 93 -14.65 -14.36 23.97
N VAL A 94 -13.43 -14.15 24.45
CA VAL A 94 -12.81 -12.83 24.47
C VAL A 94 -12.55 -12.32 23.05
N ILE A 95 -12.09 -13.17 22.14
CA ILE A 95 -11.88 -12.79 20.75
C ILE A 95 -13.18 -12.45 20.04
N LYS A 96 -14.28 -13.13 20.36
CA LYS A 96 -15.62 -12.79 19.88
C LYS A 96 -16.05 -11.39 20.34
N GLU A 97 -15.79 -11.03 21.60
CA GLU A 97 -16.10 -9.67 22.11
C GLU A 97 -15.19 -8.59 21.48
N ILE A 98 -13.89 -8.86 21.32
CA ILE A 98 -12.99 -7.99 20.58
C ILE A 98 -13.49 -7.77 19.14
N SER A 99 -13.93 -8.84 18.49
CA SER A 99 -14.46 -8.75 17.11
C SER A 99 -15.73 -7.91 17.02
N LYS A 100 -16.63 -7.99 18.02
CA LYS A 100 -17.82 -7.13 18.09
C LYS A 100 -17.47 -5.65 18.26
N ILE A 101 -16.57 -5.34 19.20
CA ILE A 101 -16.15 -3.96 19.51
C ILE A 101 -15.46 -3.32 18.30
N THR A 102 -14.59 -4.07 17.64
CA THR A 102 -13.76 -3.56 16.54
C THR A 102 -14.41 -3.68 15.16
N LYS A 103 -15.51 -4.43 15.05
CA LYS A 103 -16.13 -4.81 13.77
C LYS A 103 -15.18 -5.51 12.79
N ILE A 104 -14.13 -6.15 13.32
CA ILE A 104 -13.17 -6.98 12.58
C ILE A 104 -13.30 -8.41 13.07
N GLN A 105 -13.39 -9.36 12.15
CA GLN A 105 -13.41 -10.77 12.48
C GLN A 105 -12.02 -11.26 12.86
N PHE A 106 -11.68 -11.18 14.15
CA PHE A 106 -10.51 -11.83 14.70
C PHE A 106 -10.77 -13.31 14.97
N LYS A 107 -9.68 -14.09 14.98
CA LYS A 107 -9.69 -15.52 15.25
C LYS A 107 -8.63 -15.88 16.28
N PRO A 108 -8.84 -16.94 17.08
CA PRO A 108 -7.77 -17.47 17.90
C PRO A 108 -6.60 -17.96 17.03
N ALA A 109 -5.38 -17.67 17.43
CA ALA A 109 -4.22 -18.28 16.79
C ALA A 109 -4.29 -19.80 16.90
N THR A 110 -3.95 -20.48 15.81
CA THR A 110 -3.94 -21.96 15.75
C THR A 110 -2.89 -22.54 16.68
N ASN A 111 -1.77 -21.84 16.85
CA ASN A 111 -0.71 -22.17 17.79
C ASN A 111 -0.42 -20.95 18.66
N LYS A 112 -0.89 -20.99 19.93
CA LYS A 112 -0.69 -19.89 20.86
C LYS A 112 0.75 -19.81 21.39
N PHE A 113 1.50 -20.90 21.33
CA PHE A 113 2.91 -20.88 21.73
C PHE A 113 3.72 -20.02 20.76
N ALA A 114 3.58 -20.23 19.45
CA ALA A 114 4.21 -19.39 18.44
C ALA A 114 3.75 -17.94 18.51
N ALA A 115 2.43 -17.71 18.61
CA ALA A 115 1.86 -16.37 18.61
C ALA A 115 2.20 -15.52 19.85
N LEU A 116 2.61 -16.15 20.95
CA LEU A 116 3.13 -15.46 22.15
C LEU A 116 4.64 -15.26 22.11
N ALA A 117 5.36 -16.15 21.41
CA ALA A 117 6.82 -16.11 21.40
C ALA A 117 7.38 -15.08 20.41
N ALA A 118 6.66 -14.76 19.32
CA ALA A 118 7.14 -13.91 18.24
C ALA A 118 6.03 -13.00 17.70
N HIS A 119 6.43 -12.03 16.86
CA HIS A 119 5.54 -11.05 16.22
C HIS A 119 5.70 -11.07 14.69
N ASP A 120 5.92 -12.24 14.12
CA ASP A 120 6.25 -12.43 12.70
C ASP A 120 5.22 -11.82 11.77
N GLU A 121 3.93 -11.96 12.08
CA GLU A 121 2.83 -11.41 11.29
C GLU A 121 2.85 -9.88 11.29
N ILE A 122 3.22 -9.25 12.40
CA ILE A 122 3.33 -7.77 12.50
C ILE A 122 4.56 -7.28 11.74
N VAL A 123 5.67 -8.00 11.82
CA VAL A 123 6.89 -7.68 11.06
C VAL A 123 6.63 -7.80 9.56
N ASN A 124 6.00 -8.90 9.12
CA ASN A 124 5.60 -9.09 7.72
C ASN A 124 4.65 -7.98 7.25
N PHE A 125 3.63 -7.67 8.06
CA PHE A 125 2.69 -6.59 7.74
C PHE A 125 3.41 -5.22 7.61
N SER A 126 4.31 -4.89 8.52
CA SER A 126 5.15 -3.68 8.44
C SER A 126 6.00 -3.67 7.17
N GLY A 127 6.59 -4.79 6.80
CA GLY A 127 7.34 -4.96 5.55
C GLY A 127 6.49 -4.70 4.30
N THR A 128 5.23 -5.14 4.29
CA THR A 128 4.32 -4.87 3.16
C THR A 128 3.95 -3.39 3.07
N LEU A 129 3.78 -2.70 4.19
CA LEU A 129 3.56 -1.25 4.21
C LEU A 129 4.77 -0.48 3.70
N ASN A 130 5.98 -0.90 4.10
CA ASN A 130 7.22 -0.31 3.59
C ASN A 130 7.36 -0.52 2.08
N THR A 131 7.07 -1.72 1.58
CA THR A 131 7.05 -2.01 0.13
C THR A 131 6.08 -1.09 -0.62
N ALA A 132 4.90 -0.83 -0.05
CA ALA A 132 3.93 0.09 -0.65
C ALA A 132 4.44 1.54 -0.64
N ALA A 133 5.09 1.98 0.44
CA ALA A 133 5.68 3.32 0.54
C ALA A 133 6.78 3.54 -0.51
N VAL A 134 7.69 2.57 -0.67
CA VAL A 134 8.75 2.60 -1.70
C VAL A 134 8.16 2.63 -3.11
N CYS A 135 7.12 1.83 -3.35
CA CYS A 135 6.40 1.84 -4.63
C CYS A 135 5.78 3.21 -4.94
N LEU A 136 5.09 3.80 -3.97
CA LEU A 136 4.48 5.13 -4.13
C LEU A 136 5.55 6.22 -4.34
N MET A 137 6.66 6.15 -3.62
CA MET A 137 7.77 7.09 -3.79
C MET A 137 8.37 6.99 -5.19
N LYS A 138 8.56 5.78 -5.72
CA LYS A 138 9.02 5.57 -7.11
C LYS A 138 8.06 6.18 -8.11
N ILE A 139 6.77 5.88 -8.02
CA ILE A 139 5.74 6.42 -8.91
C ILE A 139 5.70 7.96 -8.86
N ALA A 140 5.74 8.53 -7.66
CA ALA A 140 5.72 9.98 -7.47
C ALA A 140 6.97 10.65 -8.08
N ASN A 141 8.16 10.06 -7.91
CA ASN A 141 9.39 10.56 -8.49
C ASN A 141 9.36 10.49 -10.03
N ASP A 142 8.88 9.40 -10.61
CA ASP A 142 8.76 9.29 -12.07
C ASP A 142 7.81 10.35 -12.62
N ILE A 143 6.62 10.50 -12.06
CA ILE A 143 5.65 11.52 -12.48
C ILE A 143 6.24 12.92 -12.35
N ARG A 144 6.97 13.19 -11.27
CA ARG A 144 7.67 14.46 -11.08
C ARG A 144 8.73 14.71 -12.16
N PHE A 145 9.49 13.67 -12.53
CA PHE A 145 10.46 13.75 -13.63
C PHE A 145 9.79 14.03 -14.96
N LEU A 146 8.73 13.32 -15.30
CA LEU A 146 7.98 13.52 -16.53
C LEU A 146 7.35 14.92 -16.61
N GLY A 147 6.97 15.50 -15.48
CA GLY A 147 6.45 16.86 -15.37
C GLY A 147 7.51 17.96 -15.23
N SER A 148 8.80 17.62 -15.30
CA SER A 148 9.87 18.60 -15.14
C SER A 148 9.94 19.55 -16.34
N GLY A 149 10.26 20.78 -16.08
CA GLY A 149 10.37 21.81 -17.15
C GLY A 149 10.03 23.19 -16.62
N PRO A 150 9.60 24.11 -17.49
CA PRO A 150 9.09 23.93 -18.88
C PRO A 150 10.14 23.91 -19.99
N ARG A 151 11.38 24.36 -19.75
CA ARG A 151 12.37 24.53 -20.83
C ARG A 151 13.48 23.49 -20.83
N ALA A 152 14.04 23.20 -19.66
CA ALA A 152 15.19 22.30 -19.49
C ALA A 152 14.82 20.95 -18.87
N GLY A 153 13.54 20.63 -18.75
CA GLY A 153 13.05 19.35 -18.26
C GLY A 153 12.38 18.54 -19.37
N TYR A 154 11.83 17.39 -19.01
CA TYR A 154 11.21 16.48 -19.97
C TYR A 154 9.89 17.02 -20.54
N GLY A 155 9.08 17.70 -19.73
CA GLY A 155 7.83 18.33 -20.19
C GLY A 155 6.80 17.36 -20.78
N GLU A 156 6.86 16.08 -20.43
CA GLU A 156 5.96 15.06 -20.97
C GLU A 156 4.59 15.03 -20.25
N LEU A 157 4.53 15.64 -19.06
CA LEU A 157 3.30 15.83 -18.28
C LEU A 157 3.15 17.28 -17.85
N ILE A 158 1.93 17.77 -17.88
CA ILE A 158 1.56 19.06 -17.27
C ILE A 158 0.91 18.72 -15.93
N LEU A 159 1.61 19.02 -14.84
CA LEU A 159 1.10 18.79 -13.49
C LEU A 159 0.36 20.04 -13.00
N PRO A 160 -0.70 19.88 -12.19
CA PRO A 160 -1.34 21.01 -11.55
C PRO A 160 -0.38 21.66 -10.55
N SER A 161 -0.49 22.96 -10.37
CA SER A 161 0.23 23.66 -9.32
C SER A 161 -0.29 23.24 -7.95
N ASN A 162 0.58 22.68 -7.10
CA ASN A 162 0.20 22.20 -5.77
C ASN A 162 0.49 23.23 -4.66
N GLU A 163 1.63 23.93 -4.78
CA GLU A 163 2.10 24.84 -3.75
C GLU A 163 2.98 25.94 -4.37
N PRO A 164 3.10 27.12 -3.75
CA PRO A 164 4.07 28.13 -4.19
C PRO A 164 5.50 27.63 -3.94
N GLY A 165 6.41 27.95 -4.86
CA GLY A 165 7.83 27.64 -4.69
C GLY A 165 8.50 28.48 -3.59
N SER A 166 7.99 29.70 -3.39
CA SER A 166 8.30 30.61 -2.28
C SER A 166 7.19 31.67 -2.19
N SER A 167 7.30 32.62 -1.26
CA SER A 167 6.32 33.70 -1.11
C SER A 167 6.17 34.60 -2.36
N ILE A 168 7.18 34.63 -3.23
CA ILE A 168 7.18 35.45 -4.45
C ILE A 168 7.09 34.63 -5.75
N MET A 169 7.12 33.28 -5.67
CA MET A 169 7.02 32.41 -6.83
C MET A 169 5.60 31.87 -6.99
N PRO A 170 5.07 31.83 -8.23
CA PRO A 170 3.79 31.18 -8.49
C PRO A 170 3.81 29.70 -8.12
N GLY A 171 2.66 29.08 -8.10
CA GLY A 171 2.52 27.66 -7.78
C GLY A 171 3.37 26.75 -8.68
N LYS A 172 3.95 25.74 -8.08
CA LYS A 172 4.78 24.73 -8.73
C LYS A 172 4.23 23.34 -8.51
#